data_27d0d8a480f93d81754fb3904fbaede3
#
_entry.id   27d0d8a480f93d81754fb3904fbaede3
#
_cell.length_a   1.000
_cell.length_b   1.000
_cell.length_c   1.000
_cell.angle_alpha   90.00
_cell.angle_beta   90.00
_cell.angle_gamma   90.00
#
_symmetry.space_group_name_H-M   'P 1'
#
loop_
_entity.id
_entity.type
_entity.pdbx_description
1 polymer ?
#
loop_
_entity_poly.entity_id
_entity_poly.type
_entity_poly.pdbx_seq_one_letter_code
_entity_poly.pdbx_strand_id
1 'polypeptide(L)'
;MPMKRMTIVAIVVLVVAIVLIGSSAAVLVLTKNHDKGTVTMYVKDLPATWAHVNVTFSTVQIHSANDSVGWKNLTLSGSHTIDLAALVNVSALLAEGSVPAGNYTQIRIVVTNATGVMTGGTAVNFTVPSGVLKTTHPFTVTAGDTTKLTLDINLNIVQAGDKWIFTPVIGAVVNG
;
A
#
# COMPACT_ATOMS: atom_id res chain seq x y z
N MET A 1 18.91 63.60 -27.66
CA MET A 1 17.95 62.85 -26.81
C MET A 1 18.04 61.35 -27.04
N PRO A 2 18.99 60.60 -26.41
CA PRO A 2 19.07 59.17 -26.56
C PRO A 2 18.59 58.32 -25.36
N MET A 3 18.02 58.96 -24.32
CA MET A 3 17.63 58.22 -23.07
C MET A 3 16.36 57.35 -23.17
N LYS A 4 15.43 57.63 -24.09
CA LYS A 4 14.19 56.87 -24.21
C LYS A 4 14.37 55.44 -24.78
N ARG A 5 15.38 55.25 -25.65
CA ARG A 5 15.62 53.90 -26.29
C ARG A 5 16.28 52.92 -25.31
N MET A 6 17.17 53.39 -24.42
CA MET A 6 17.84 52.51 -23.43
C MET A 6 16.87 52.01 -22.36
N THR A 7 15.92 52.84 -21.92
CA THR A 7 14.92 52.48 -20.90
C THR A 7 13.95 51.40 -21.45
N ILE A 8 13.55 51.50 -22.70
CA ILE A 8 12.66 50.51 -23.35
C ILE A 8 13.36 49.17 -23.51
N VAL A 9 14.64 49.15 -23.92
CA VAL A 9 15.43 47.90 -24.04
C VAL A 9 15.62 47.22 -22.67
N ALA A 10 15.92 47.99 -21.64
CA ALA A 10 16.07 47.46 -20.26
C ALA A 10 14.76 46.84 -19.73
N ILE A 11 13.60 47.46 -20.00
CA ILE A 11 12.30 46.93 -19.60
C ILE A 11 11.95 45.64 -20.36
N VAL A 12 12.23 45.62 -21.69
CA VAL A 12 11.97 44.41 -22.49
C VAL A 12 12.86 43.24 -22.05
N VAL A 13 14.14 43.49 -21.76
CA VAL A 13 15.05 42.46 -21.26
C VAL A 13 14.61 41.96 -19.86
N LEU A 14 14.13 42.85 -18.99
CA LEU A 14 13.62 42.46 -17.67
C LEU A 14 12.33 41.61 -17.76
N VAL A 15 11.40 42.00 -18.67
CA VAL A 15 10.17 41.25 -18.89
C VAL A 15 10.45 39.88 -19.50
N VAL A 16 11.37 39.76 -20.44
CA VAL A 16 11.79 38.48 -21.04
C VAL A 16 12.48 37.60 -19.99
N ALA A 17 13.32 38.18 -19.11
CA ALA A 17 13.95 37.43 -18.03
C ALA A 17 12.92 36.90 -17.02
N ILE A 18 11.88 37.67 -16.67
CA ILE A 18 10.81 37.26 -15.76
C ILE A 18 9.96 36.15 -16.39
N VAL A 19 9.66 36.23 -17.70
CA VAL A 19 8.92 35.19 -18.41
C VAL A 19 9.74 33.91 -18.51
N LEU A 20 11.05 33.97 -18.72
CA LEU A 20 11.93 32.80 -18.76
C LEU A 20 12.10 32.14 -17.39
N ILE A 21 12.17 32.93 -16.31
CA ILE A 21 12.23 32.39 -14.94
C ILE A 21 10.85 31.81 -14.53
N GLY A 22 9.76 32.46 -14.91
CA GLY A 22 8.41 31.94 -14.65
C GLY A 22 8.11 30.64 -15.39
N SER A 23 8.56 30.49 -16.64
CA SER A 23 8.33 29.27 -17.42
C SER A 23 9.19 28.10 -16.94
N SER A 24 10.43 28.34 -16.48
CA SER A 24 11.28 27.28 -15.93
C SER A 24 10.79 26.80 -14.54
N ALA A 25 10.25 27.70 -13.71
CA ALA A 25 9.64 27.32 -12.44
C ALA A 25 8.32 26.56 -12.64
N ALA A 26 7.52 26.92 -13.65
CA ALA A 26 6.29 26.18 -14.00
C ALA A 26 6.60 24.80 -14.58
N VAL A 27 7.66 24.63 -15.37
CA VAL A 27 8.12 23.34 -15.88
C VAL A 27 8.65 22.44 -14.76
N LEU A 28 9.34 22.99 -13.75
CA LEU A 28 9.81 22.23 -12.59
C LEU A 28 8.67 21.74 -11.67
N VAL A 29 7.54 22.45 -11.65
CA VAL A 29 6.35 22.01 -10.89
C VAL A 29 5.55 20.94 -11.64
N LEU A 30 5.63 20.92 -12.98
CA LEU A 30 4.93 19.96 -13.83
C LEU A 30 5.68 18.62 -14.01
N THR A 31 6.94 18.52 -13.62
CA THR A 31 7.69 17.23 -13.61
C THR A 31 7.40 16.36 -12.38
N LYS A 32 6.25 16.55 -11.74
CA LYS A 32 5.83 15.74 -10.60
C LYS A 32 5.50 14.31 -11.08
N ASN A 33 6.47 13.42 -10.97
CA ASN A 33 6.33 11.95 -10.94
C ASN A 33 5.25 11.34 -11.85
N HIS A 34 5.33 11.56 -13.17
CA HIS A 34 4.41 10.93 -14.14
C HIS A 34 4.61 9.41 -14.28
N ASP A 35 5.60 8.82 -13.61
CA ASP A 35 5.96 7.40 -13.70
C ASP A 35 5.59 6.60 -12.45
N LYS A 36 4.93 7.22 -11.47
CA LYS A 36 4.48 6.54 -10.25
C LYS A 36 3.01 6.75 -10.00
N GLY A 37 2.37 5.71 -9.44
CA GLY A 37 1.05 5.78 -8.83
C GLY A 37 1.12 5.41 -7.36
N THR A 38 0.03 5.62 -6.64
CA THR A 38 -0.12 5.24 -5.23
C THR A 38 -0.87 3.91 -5.15
N VAL A 39 -0.39 3.00 -4.32
CA VAL A 39 -1.12 1.78 -3.94
C VAL A 39 -1.57 1.92 -2.50
N THR A 40 -2.86 1.74 -2.24
CA THR A 40 -3.45 1.62 -0.91
C THR A 40 -4.01 0.21 -0.74
N MET A 41 -3.58 -0.48 0.31
CA MET A 41 -3.94 -1.88 0.56
C MET A 41 -4.73 -1.99 1.86
N TYR A 42 -5.92 -2.55 1.75
CA TYR A 42 -6.84 -2.80 2.87
C TYR A 42 -6.94 -4.29 3.11
N VAL A 43 -7.23 -4.67 4.36
CA VAL A 43 -7.60 -6.03 4.73
C VAL A 43 -9.00 -6.05 5.28
N LYS A 44 -9.70 -7.14 5.02
CA LYS A 44 -11.01 -7.49 5.60
C LYS A 44 -11.01 -8.97 5.93
N ASP A 45 -12.00 -9.42 6.71
CA ASP A 45 -12.17 -10.82 7.07
C ASP A 45 -13.61 -11.28 6.96
N LEU A 46 -13.81 -12.59 6.95
CA LEU A 46 -15.10 -13.26 7.03
C LEU A 46 -15.46 -13.50 8.51
N PRO A 47 -16.79 -13.63 8.84
CA PRO A 47 -17.24 -13.92 10.19
C PRO A 47 -16.56 -15.15 10.77
N ALA A 48 -15.97 -15.03 11.95
CA ALA A 48 -15.29 -16.10 12.66
C ALA A 48 -15.95 -16.38 14.03
N THR A 49 -15.70 -17.57 14.57
CA THR A 49 -16.16 -17.98 15.92
C THR A 49 -15.24 -17.46 17.05
N TRP A 50 -14.29 -16.60 16.71
CA TRP A 50 -13.35 -15.98 17.64
C TRP A 50 -13.84 -14.60 18.06
N ALA A 51 -13.67 -14.25 19.35
CA ALA A 51 -13.95 -12.90 19.83
C ALA A 51 -12.92 -11.90 19.27
N HIS A 52 -11.64 -12.30 19.25
CA HIS A 52 -10.54 -11.50 18.68
C HIS A 52 -9.53 -12.41 17.99
N VAL A 53 -8.97 -11.94 16.88
CA VAL A 53 -7.81 -12.54 16.18
C VAL A 53 -6.84 -11.43 15.82
N ASN A 54 -5.88 -11.18 16.72
CA ASN A 54 -4.88 -10.15 16.56
C ASN A 54 -3.70 -10.68 15.75
N VAL A 55 -3.46 -10.10 14.57
CA VAL A 55 -2.37 -10.47 13.66
C VAL A 55 -1.41 -9.31 13.52
N THR A 56 -0.12 -9.56 13.76
CA THR A 56 0.95 -8.56 13.60
C THR A 56 1.64 -8.77 12.27
N PHE A 57 1.60 -7.73 11.45
CA PHE A 57 2.25 -7.66 10.14
C PHE A 57 3.58 -6.91 10.24
N SER A 58 4.59 -7.32 9.46
CA SER A 58 5.90 -6.65 9.46
C SER A 58 6.30 -6.12 8.09
N THR A 59 5.81 -6.72 7.01
CA THR A 59 6.21 -6.34 5.65
C THR A 59 5.06 -6.58 4.69
N VAL A 60 4.84 -5.62 3.78
CA VAL A 60 3.94 -5.75 2.64
C VAL A 60 4.73 -5.44 1.38
N GLN A 61 4.72 -6.36 0.43
CA GLN A 61 5.46 -6.27 -0.83
C GLN A 61 4.56 -6.57 -2.02
N ILE A 62 4.84 -5.89 -3.12
CA ILE A 62 4.24 -6.17 -4.44
C ILE A 62 5.33 -6.41 -5.46
N HIS A 63 5.11 -7.34 -6.39
CA HIS A 63 6.07 -7.68 -7.44
C HIS A 63 5.60 -7.17 -8.79
N SER A 64 6.44 -6.38 -9.45
CA SER A 64 6.18 -5.90 -10.81
C SER A 64 6.31 -7.03 -11.82
N ALA A 65 5.50 -6.98 -12.88
CA ALA A 65 5.68 -7.81 -14.08
C ALA A 65 6.96 -7.46 -14.85
N ASN A 66 7.54 -6.28 -14.60
CA ASN A 66 8.82 -5.86 -15.15
C ASN A 66 9.94 -6.25 -14.17
N ASP A 67 10.77 -7.21 -14.53
CA ASP A 67 11.85 -7.75 -13.69
C ASP A 67 12.87 -6.69 -13.27
N SER A 68 13.08 -5.64 -14.07
CA SER A 68 13.98 -4.54 -13.71
C SER A 68 13.44 -3.69 -12.54
N VAL A 69 12.13 -3.69 -12.32
CA VAL A 69 11.45 -3.04 -11.20
C VAL A 69 11.44 -3.95 -9.97
N GLY A 70 11.11 -5.23 -10.16
CA GLY A 70 11.11 -6.28 -9.13
C GLY A 70 10.14 -6.02 -7.97
N TRP A 71 10.55 -6.43 -6.76
CA TRP A 71 9.78 -6.25 -5.52
C TRP A 71 9.80 -4.81 -5.02
N LYS A 72 8.64 -4.28 -4.62
CA LYS A 72 8.48 -2.98 -3.96
C LYS A 72 7.83 -3.15 -2.61
N ASN A 73 8.38 -2.49 -1.59
CA ASN A 73 7.78 -2.44 -0.27
C ASN A 73 6.72 -1.34 -0.23
N LEU A 74 5.60 -1.65 0.44
CA LEU A 74 4.63 -0.66 0.88
C LEU A 74 4.86 -0.37 2.37
N THR A 75 4.62 0.86 2.78
CA THR A 75 4.74 1.28 4.18
C THR A 75 3.50 0.83 4.94
N LEU A 76 3.70 0.11 6.04
CA LEU A 76 2.59 -0.27 6.92
C LEU A 76 1.98 0.97 7.57
N SER A 77 0.65 1.00 7.66
CA SER A 77 -0.12 2.11 8.21
C SER A 77 -0.56 1.82 9.65
N GLY A 78 -0.49 2.83 10.51
CA GLY A 78 -1.01 2.79 11.87
C GLY A 78 -0.40 1.68 12.75
N SER A 79 -1.26 0.98 13.48
CA SER A 79 -0.85 -0.21 14.24
C SER A 79 -0.52 -1.36 13.30
N HIS A 80 0.65 -1.97 13.48
CA HIS A 80 1.04 -3.17 12.74
C HIS A 80 0.26 -4.41 13.18
N THR A 81 -0.48 -4.33 14.27
CA THR A 81 -1.37 -5.40 14.76
C THR A 81 -2.82 -5.03 14.47
N ILE A 82 -3.51 -5.90 13.77
CA ILE A 82 -4.91 -5.74 13.36
C ILE A 82 -5.72 -6.89 13.95
N ASP A 83 -6.85 -6.58 14.58
CA ASP A 83 -7.85 -7.57 14.97
C ASP A 83 -8.70 -7.92 13.75
N LEU A 84 -8.38 -9.04 13.12
CA LEU A 84 -9.08 -9.48 11.91
C LEU A 84 -10.53 -9.87 12.21
N ALA A 85 -10.83 -10.44 13.39
CA ALA A 85 -12.21 -10.81 13.77
C ALA A 85 -13.14 -9.58 13.85
N ALA A 86 -12.59 -8.38 14.08
CA ALA A 86 -13.36 -7.15 14.10
C ALA A 86 -13.67 -6.59 12.70
N LEU A 87 -13.12 -7.16 11.63
CA LEU A 87 -13.26 -6.63 10.27
C LEU A 87 -14.45 -7.19 9.48
N VAL A 88 -15.45 -7.72 10.16
CA VAL A 88 -16.68 -8.20 9.51
C VAL A 88 -17.42 -7.02 8.88
N ASN A 89 -17.62 -7.05 7.55
CA ASN A 89 -18.23 -5.98 6.74
C ASN A 89 -17.52 -4.63 6.75
N VAL A 90 -16.32 -4.56 7.29
CA VAL A 90 -15.45 -3.38 7.25
C VAL A 90 -14.05 -3.76 6.79
N SER A 91 -13.22 -2.77 6.46
CA SER A 91 -11.83 -3.01 6.11
C SER A 91 -10.91 -2.04 6.84
N ALA A 92 -9.70 -2.51 7.19
CA ALA A 92 -8.66 -1.67 7.77
C ALA A 92 -7.55 -1.41 6.74
N LEU A 93 -7.01 -0.19 6.73
CA LEU A 93 -5.84 0.13 5.92
C LEU A 93 -4.62 -0.60 6.50
N LEU A 94 -4.01 -1.46 5.69
CA LEU A 94 -2.81 -2.22 6.07
C LEU A 94 -1.53 -1.50 5.67
N ALA A 95 -1.44 -1.06 4.42
CA ALA A 95 -0.22 -0.44 3.88
C ALA A 95 -0.53 0.49 2.71
N GLU A 96 0.39 1.43 2.47
CA GLU A 96 0.34 2.30 1.31
C GLU A 96 1.75 2.62 0.79
N GLY A 97 1.87 3.06 -0.46
CA GLY A 97 3.13 3.48 -1.02
C GLY A 97 3.05 3.97 -2.44
N SER A 98 3.98 4.85 -2.79
CA SER A 98 4.17 5.29 -4.18
C SER A 98 5.15 4.36 -4.88
N VAL A 99 4.71 3.76 -5.99
CA VAL A 99 5.46 2.76 -6.75
C VAL A 99 5.43 3.09 -8.25
N PRO A 100 6.38 2.59 -9.05
CA PRO A 100 6.37 2.76 -10.49
C PRO A 100 5.04 2.33 -11.10
N ALA A 101 4.51 3.10 -12.05
CA ALA A 101 3.35 2.70 -12.84
C ALA A 101 3.65 1.45 -13.65
N GLY A 102 2.65 0.58 -13.84
CA GLY A 102 2.80 -0.66 -14.57
C GLY A 102 1.98 -1.81 -14.00
N ASN A 103 2.21 -3.00 -14.53
CA ASN A 103 1.52 -4.21 -14.11
C ASN A 103 2.28 -4.89 -12.96
N TYR A 104 1.53 -5.36 -11.99
CA TYR A 104 2.01 -6.14 -10.83
C TYR A 104 1.32 -7.49 -10.83
N THR A 105 2.03 -8.53 -10.40
CA THR A 105 1.59 -9.93 -10.52
C THR A 105 1.46 -10.66 -9.20
N GLN A 106 2.10 -10.14 -8.14
CA GLN A 106 2.12 -10.84 -6.86
C GLN A 106 2.06 -9.85 -5.71
N ILE A 107 1.45 -10.28 -4.61
CA ILE A 107 1.44 -9.61 -3.31
C ILE A 107 2.01 -10.59 -2.29
N ARG A 108 2.86 -10.08 -1.39
CA ARG A 108 3.43 -10.82 -0.27
C ARG A 108 3.28 -10.01 1.01
N ILE A 109 2.78 -10.67 2.06
CA ILE A 109 2.60 -10.08 3.38
C ILE A 109 3.28 -10.98 4.41
N VAL A 110 4.11 -10.41 5.27
CA VAL A 110 4.79 -11.14 6.34
C VAL A 110 4.04 -10.94 7.65
N VAL A 111 3.69 -12.04 8.29
CA VAL A 111 3.07 -12.13 9.63
C VAL A 111 4.14 -12.57 10.61
N THR A 112 4.34 -11.81 11.68
CA THR A 112 5.34 -12.11 12.71
C THR A 112 4.75 -12.68 13.97
N ASN A 113 3.48 -12.37 14.26
CA ASN A 113 2.78 -12.86 15.43
C ASN A 113 1.28 -12.97 15.17
N ALA A 114 0.63 -13.93 15.83
CA ALA A 114 -0.82 -14.01 15.86
C ALA A 114 -1.31 -14.56 17.20
N THR A 115 -2.36 -13.95 17.75
CA THR A 115 -3.00 -14.35 19.00
C THR A 115 -4.51 -14.33 18.85
N GLY A 116 -5.21 -15.15 19.59
CA GLY A 116 -6.67 -15.21 19.57
C GLY A 116 -7.29 -15.13 20.95
N VAL A 117 -8.54 -14.69 20.99
CA VAL A 117 -9.40 -14.79 22.18
C VAL A 117 -10.68 -15.51 21.75
N MET A 118 -10.98 -16.62 22.39
CA MET A 118 -12.23 -17.36 22.16
C MET A 118 -13.43 -16.57 22.70
N THR A 119 -14.62 -16.85 22.20
CA THR A 119 -15.87 -16.24 22.69
C THR A 119 -16.09 -16.47 24.19
N GLY A 120 -15.47 -17.50 24.79
CA GLY A 120 -15.44 -17.74 26.24
C GLY A 120 -14.36 -16.99 27.04
N GLY A 121 -13.61 -16.08 26.40
CA GLY A 121 -12.59 -15.24 27.04
C GLY A 121 -11.20 -15.89 27.17
N THR A 122 -11.02 -17.15 26.73
CA THR A 122 -9.71 -17.81 26.77
C THR A 122 -8.78 -17.25 25.72
N ALA A 123 -7.63 -16.72 26.15
CA ALA A 123 -6.58 -16.24 25.24
C ALA A 123 -5.65 -17.39 24.82
N VAL A 124 -5.26 -17.41 23.57
CA VAL A 124 -4.36 -18.41 22.98
C VAL A 124 -3.31 -17.76 22.08
N ASN A 125 -2.13 -18.35 22.02
CA ASN A 125 -1.10 -17.98 21.05
C ASN A 125 -1.18 -18.94 19.86
N PHE A 126 -1.12 -18.38 18.66
CA PHE A 126 -1.11 -19.17 17.44
C PHE A 126 0.32 -19.48 16.99
N THR A 127 0.53 -20.71 16.54
CA THR A 127 1.68 -21.07 15.73
C THR A 127 1.37 -20.70 14.28
N VAL A 128 2.21 -19.87 13.64
CA VAL A 128 2.08 -19.44 12.24
C VAL A 128 3.18 -20.14 11.43
N PRO A 129 2.92 -21.27 10.76
CA PRO A 129 3.98 -22.12 10.18
C PRO A 129 4.77 -21.43 9.06
N SER A 130 4.13 -20.70 8.18
CA SER A 130 4.82 -20.05 7.05
C SER A 130 5.20 -18.60 7.32
N GLY A 131 4.48 -17.92 8.18
CA GLY A 131 4.66 -16.47 8.41
C GLY A 131 4.51 -15.58 7.18
N VAL A 132 4.20 -16.14 6.01
CA VAL A 132 4.12 -15.40 4.75
C VAL A 132 2.86 -15.76 3.99
N LEU A 133 2.00 -14.75 3.77
CA LEU A 133 0.86 -14.84 2.88
C LEU A 133 1.28 -14.40 1.48
N LYS A 134 0.84 -15.13 0.46
CA LYS A 134 1.12 -14.82 -0.95
C LYS A 134 -0.14 -14.96 -1.79
N THR A 135 -0.29 -14.07 -2.76
CA THR A 135 -1.26 -14.22 -3.83
C THR A 135 -0.66 -13.79 -5.16
N THR A 136 -1.11 -14.42 -6.25
CA THR A 136 -0.72 -14.10 -7.63
C THR A 136 -1.81 -13.32 -8.36
N HIS A 137 -2.53 -12.45 -7.63
CA HIS A 137 -3.56 -11.60 -8.24
C HIS A 137 -2.91 -10.46 -9.04
N PRO A 138 -3.12 -10.38 -10.38
CA PRO A 138 -2.59 -9.30 -11.17
C PRO A 138 -3.40 -8.02 -10.99
N PHE A 139 -2.71 -6.87 -10.97
CA PHE A 139 -3.32 -5.53 -10.93
C PHE A 139 -2.42 -4.52 -11.64
N THR A 140 -3.00 -3.36 -12.01
CA THR A 140 -2.29 -2.29 -12.69
C THR A 140 -2.22 -1.05 -11.80
N VAL A 141 -1.05 -0.44 -11.76
CA VAL A 141 -0.83 0.89 -11.14
C VAL A 141 -0.71 1.92 -12.24
N THR A 142 -1.61 2.89 -12.25
CA THR A 142 -1.62 4.00 -13.22
C THR A 142 -0.85 5.19 -12.66
N ALA A 143 -0.05 5.85 -13.51
CA ALA A 143 0.71 7.02 -13.12
C ALA A 143 -0.22 8.17 -12.68
N GLY A 144 0.07 8.77 -11.54
CA GLY A 144 -0.70 9.86 -10.95
C GLY A 144 -1.98 9.45 -10.21
N ASP A 145 -2.42 8.20 -10.35
CA ASP A 145 -3.64 7.68 -9.74
C ASP A 145 -3.38 6.87 -8.46
N THR A 146 -4.45 6.60 -7.72
CA THR A 146 -4.44 5.69 -6.58
C THR A 146 -5.13 4.38 -6.95
N THR A 147 -4.39 3.28 -6.87
CA THR A 147 -4.91 1.92 -6.99
C THR A 147 -5.25 1.38 -5.60
N LYS A 148 -6.52 1.12 -5.36
CA LYS A 148 -7.00 0.56 -4.09
C LYS A 148 -7.15 -0.96 -4.21
N LEU A 149 -6.54 -1.69 -3.29
CA LEU A 149 -6.64 -3.14 -3.18
C LEU A 149 -7.28 -3.50 -1.83
N THR A 150 -8.27 -4.38 -1.83
CA THR A 150 -8.84 -4.95 -0.60
C THR A 150 -8.61 -6.46 -0.61
N LEU A 151 -7.85 -6.94 0.37
CA LEU A 151 -7.51 -8.35 0.54
C LEU A 151 -8.45 -8.98 1.54
N ASP A 152 -9.10 -10.05 1.14
CA ASP A 152 -9.88 -10.92 2.02
C ASP A 152 -8.94 -11.94 2.67
N ILE A 153 -8.78 -11.89 4.00
CA ILE A 153 -7.91 -12.82 4.72
C ILE A 153 -8.78 -13.85 5.43
N ASN A 154 -8.76 -15.08 4.92
CA ASN A 154 -9.47 -16.18 5.55
C ASN A 154 -8.70 -16.70 6.77
N LEU A 155 -9.38 -16.70 7.92
CA LEU A 155 -8.84 -17.20 9.19
C LEU A 155 -8.92 -18.74 9.23
N ASN A 156 -7.92 -19.42 8.71
CA ASN A 156 -7.82 -20.86 8.83
C ASN A 156 -7.08 -21.20 10.13
N ILE A 157 -7.85 -21.46 11.19
CA ILE A 157 -7.35 -21.78 12.54
C ILE A 157 -7.80 -23.18 12.91
N VAL A 158 -6.84 -24.05 13.23
CA VAL A 158 -7.09 -25.44 13.65
C VAL A 158 -6.38 -25.75 14.95
N GLN A 159 -7.00 -26.57 15.80
CA GLN A 159 -6.37 -27.09 17.00
C GLN A 159 -5.71 -28.44 16.69
N ALA A 160 -4.45 -28.59 17.04
CA ALA A 160 -3.66 -29.80 16.89
C ALA A 160 -3.02 -30.15 18.22
N GLY A 161 -3.67 -31.02 19.00
CA GLY A 161 -3.31 -31.27 20.40
C GLY A 161 -3.46 -30.00 21.24
N ASP A 162 -2.41 -29.64 21.97
CA ASP A 162 -2.39 -28.43 22.81
C ASP A 162 -2.02 -27.15 22.04
N LYS A 163 -1.79 -27.25 20.72
CA LYS A 163 -1.36 -26.12 19.90
C LYS A 163 -2.49 -25.64 19.01
N TRP A 164 -2.60 -24.32 18.87
CA TRP A 164 -3.43 -23.67 17.86
C TRP A 164 -2.57 -23.24 16.68
N ILE A 165 -2.93 -23.68 15.48
CA ILE A 165 -2.20 -23.41 14.24
C ILE A 165 -3.04 -22.43 13.42
N PHE A 166 -2.43 -21.31 13.06
CA PHE A 166 -3.02 -20.29 12.18
C PHE A 166 -2.31 -20.28 10.85
N THR A 167 -3.04 -20.66 9.80
CA THR A 167 -2.58 -20.66 8.41
C THR A 167 -3.45 -19.72 7.58
N PRO A 168 -3.25 -18.40 7.72
CA PRO A 168 -4.06 -17.44 6.98
C PRO A 168 -3.83 -17.55 5.46
N VAL A 169 -4.89 -17.35 4.70
CA VAL A 169 -4.86 -17.40 3.24
C VAL A 169 -5.49 -16.13 2.70
N ILE A 170 -4.85 -15.50 1.71
CA ILE A 170 -5.49 -14.43 0.94
C ILE A 170 -6.49 -15.08 -0.01
N GLY A 171 -7.78 -14.83 0.22
CA GLY A 171 -8.87 -15.26 -0.62
C GLY A 171 -9.07 -14.34 -1.82
N ALA A 172 -10.15 -13.57 -1.85
CA ALA A 172 -10.41 -12.62 -2.91
C ALA A 172 -9.55 -11.35 -2.77
N VAL A 173 -9.12 -10.79 -3.90
CA VAL A 173 -8.56 -9.45 -4.00
C VAL A 173 -9.52 -8.61 -4.84
N VAL A 174 -10.01 -7.52 -4.28
CA VAL A 174 -10.92 -6.61 -4.97
C VAL A 174 -10.16 -5.33 -5.30
N ASN A 175 -10.13 -5.00 -6.59
CA ASN A 175 -9.63 -3.73 -7.08
C ASN A 175 -10.77 -2.71 -6.99
N GLY A 176 -10.58 -1.61 -6.28
CA GLY A 176 -11.55 -0.53 -6.10
C GLY A 176 -11.13 0.77 -6.75
#